data_3f45b80f685bb294ac8223bc27fba711
#
_entry.id   3f45b80f685bb294ac8223bc27fba711
#
_cell.length_a   1.000
_cell.length_b   1.000
_cell.length_c   1.000
_cell.angle_alpha   90.00
_cell.angle_beta   90.00
_cell.angle_gamma   90.00
#
_symmetry.space_group_name_H-M   'P 1'
#
loop_
_entity.id
_entity.type
_entity.pdbx_description
1 polymer ?
#
loop_
_entity_poly.entity_id
_entity_poly.type
_entity_poly.pdbx_seq_one_letter_code
_entity_poly.pdbx_strand_id
1 'polypeptide(L)'
;VSHVAVKNLSAGEKSFESLPGITFKENVGCLEISAPFISKTPIQTNDNVQLISNTKFNWVGRSGFIINSGGIKFNPENIEKTLSNYYTQPFIISSVPDSILGEKIVVVFEKKIPAEPKKFFSQLNKHQRPKEVFFLTKFERTNGKINRQSIKSGILNKYTLGK
;
A
#
# COMPACT_ATOMS: atom_id res chain seq x y z
N VAL A 1 -17.18 11.79 -5.23
CA VAL A 1 -15.75 12.13 -5.30
C VAL A 1 -15.40 12.42 -6.74
N SER A 2 -14.83 13.58 -6.99
CA SER A 2 -14.45 14.01 -8.34
C SER A 2 -13.07 13.45 -8.72
N HIS A 3 -12.85 13.21 -10.00
CA HIS A 3 -11.52 12.91 -10.53
C HIS A 3 -10.69 14.20 -10.50
N VAL A 4 -9.47 14.11 -10.00
CA VAL A 4 -8.54 15.25 -9.87
C VAL A 4 -7.32 15.13 -10.75
N ALA A 5 -6.98 13.90 -11.16
CA ALA A 5 -5.86 13.60 -12.02
C ALA A 5 -6.14 12.39 -12.89
N VAL A 6 -5.46 12.31 -14.00
CA VAL A 6 -5.52 11.19 -14.96
C VAL A 6 -4.13 10.63 -15.22
N LYS A 7 -4.09 9.38 -15.67
CA LYS A 7 -2.87 8.70 -16.08
C LYS A 7 -3.20 7.78 -17.26
N ASN A 8 -2.47 7.93 -18.35
CA ASN A 8 -2.64 7.09 -19.52
C ASN A 8 -1.85 5.79 -19.37
N LEU A 9 -2.56 4.70 -19.03
CA LEU A 9 -1.96 3.38 -18.85
C LEU A 9 -1.51 2.75 -20.17
N SER A 10 -2.25 3.00 -21.25
CA SER A 10 -1.92 2.46 -22.58
C SER A 10 -0.64 3.07 -23.16
N ALA A 11 -0.32 4.32 -22.81
CA ALA A 11 0.92 4.98 -23.18
C ALA A 11 2.09 4.65 -22.23
N GLY A 12 1.90 3.77 -21.24
CA GLY A 12 2.95 3.41 -20.28
C GLY A 12 3.33 4.53 -19.31
N GLU A 13 2.51 5.57 -19.19
CA GLU A 13 2.80 6.69 -18.28
C GLU A 13 2.91 6.21 -16.83
N LYS A 14 3.91 6.74 -16.12
CA LYS A 14 4.12 6.46 -14.69
C LYS A 14 3.48 7.52 -13.79
N SER A 15 3.32 8.73 -14.30
CA SER A 15 2.87 9.89 -13.55
C SER A 15 1.38 10.16 -13.74
N PHE A 16 0.78 10.75 -12.72
CA PHE A 16 -0.55 11.36 -12.81
C PHE A 16 -0.43 12.83 -13.19
N GLU A 17 -1.32 13.29 -14.04
CA GLU A 17 -1.41 14.68 -14.49
C GLU A 17 -2.76 15.26 -14.06
N SER A 18 -2.75 16.51 -13.55
CA SER A 18 -3.95 17.18 -13.05
C SER A 18 -4.96 17.46 -14.15
N LEU A 19 -6.22 17.44 -13.81
CA LEU A 19 -7.25 18.04 -14.63
C LEU A 19 -7.16 19.58 -14.58
N PRO A 20 -7.70 20.30 -15.58
CA PRO A 20 -7.65 21.75 -15.63
C PRO A 20 -8.14 22.42 -14.32
N GLY A 21 -7.43 23.45 -13.86
CA GLY A 21 -7.77 24.18 -12.65
C GLY A 21 -7.40 23.51 -11.34
N ILE A 22 -6.70 22.36 -11.37
CA ILE A 22 -6.22 21.66 -10.20
C ILE A 22 -4.71 21.77 -10.09
N THR A 23 -4.21 22.04 -8.89
CA THR A 23 -2.78 22.01 -8.59
C THR A 23 -2.47 21.14 -7.38
N PHE A 24 -1.24 20.68 -7.31
CA PHE A 24 -0.72 19.78 -6.31
C PHE A 24 0.42 20.42 -5.52
N LYS A 25 0.49 20.08 -4.24
CA LYS A 25 1.65 20.31 -3.38
C LYS A 25 1.95 19.05 -2.60
N GLU A 26 3.18 18.92 -2.15
CA GLU A 26 3.56 17.93 -1.15
C GLU A 26 3.55 18.61 0.22
N ASN A 27 2.78 18.04 1.14
CA ASN A 27 2.70 18.50 2.51
C ASN A 27 2.91 17.30 3.45
N VAL A 28 3.98 17.33 4.23
CA VAL A 28 4.41 16.24 5.14
C VAL A 28 4.50 14.89 4.41
N GLY A 29 5.05 14.88 3.19
CA GLY A 29 5.20 13.68 2.37
C GLY A 29 3.93 13.20 1.67
N CYS A 30 2.79 13.84 1.90
CA CYS A 30 1.51 13.48 1.32
C CYS A 30 1.02 14.53 0.32
N LEU A 31 0.19 14.08 -0.61
CA LEU A 31 -0.41 14.93 -1.63
C LEU A 31 -1.44 15.88 -1.00
N GLU A 32 -1.25 17.16 -1.23
CA GLU A 32 -2.23 18.21 -1.00
C GLU A 32 -2.79 18.68 -2.35
N ILE A 33 -4.12 18.76 -2.45
CA ILE A 33 -4.84 19.08 -3.69
C ILE A 33 -5.53 20.43 -3.52
N SER A 34 -5.20 21.36 -4.40
CA SER A 34 -5.93 22.63 -4.54
C SER A 34 -6.85 22.55 -5.76
N ALA A 35 -8.15 22.55 -5.51
CA ALA A 35 -9.20 22.44 -6.52
C ALA A 35 -10.34 23.41 -6.15
N PRO A 36 -10.25 24.70 -6.48
CA PRO A 36 -11.17 25.74 -5.97
C PRO A 36 -12.65 25.49 -6.28
N PHE A 37 -12.94 24.77 -7.37
CA PHE A 37 -14.30 24.39 -7.76
C PHE A 37 -14.85 23.15 -7.00
N ILE A 38 -13.99 22.47 -6.21
CA ILE A 38 -14.39 21.33 -5.35
C ILE A 38 -14.40 21.79 -3.88
N SER A 39 -13.37 22.52 -3.45
CA SER A 39 -13.21 22.98 -2.06
C SER A 39 -12.52 24.33 -2.01
N LYS A 40 -12.99 25.21 -1.14
CA LYS A 40 -12.35 26.51 -0.87
C LYS A 40 -11.00 26.39 -0.17
N THR A 41 -10.78 25.29 0.54
CA THR A 41 -9.51 24.99 1.20
C THR A 41 -8.82 23.82 0.54
N PRO A 42 -7.48 23.78 0.50
CA PRO A 42 -6.74 22.62 0.02
C PRO A 42 -7.16 21.33 0.73
N ILE A 43 -7.20 20.25 0.00
CA ILE A 43 -7.58 18.92 0.49
C ILE A 43 -6.31 18.15 0.79
N GLN A 44 -6.04 17.87 2.06
CA GLN A 44 -4.96 16.99 2.47
C GLN A 44 -5.36 15.53 2.25
N THR A 45 -4.52 14.77 1.56
CA THR A 45 -4.72 13.34 1.37
C THR A 45 -3.76 12.51 2.25
N ASN A 46 -3.96 11.20 2.26
CA ASN A 46 -3.03 10.24 2.84
C ASN A 46 -2.17 9.54 1.78
N ASP A 47 -2.10 10.08 0.58
CA ASP A 47 -1.34 9.51 -0.52
C ASP A 47 0.07 10.10 -0.56
N ASN A 48 1.08 9.27 -0.32
CA ASN A 48 2.47 9.64 -0.47
C ASN A 48 2.79 9.76 -1.95
N VAL A 49 3.41 10.86 -2.33
CA VAL A 49 3.73 11.17 -3.71
C VAL A 49 5.16 11.65 -3.86
N GLN A 50 5.68 11.54 -5.06
CA GLN A 50 6.84 12.28 -5.53
C GLN A 50 6.32 13.34 -6.49
N LEU A 51 6.34 14.58 -6.06
CA LEU A 51 5.90 15.70 -6.88
C LEU A 51 6.92 15.94 -8.01
N ILE A 52 6.44 16.07 -9.24
CA ILE A 52 7.25 16.41 -10.43
C ILE A 52 7.07 17.89 -10.75
N SER A 53 5.84 18.36 -10.68
CA SER A 53 5.44 19.77 -10.82
C SER A 53 4.17 20.01 -10.02
N ASN A 54 3.70 21.25 -10.01
CA ASN A 54 2.40 21.57 -9.39
C ASN A 54 1.18 20.96 -10.11
N THR A 55 1.39 20.30 -11.26
CA THR A 55 0.33 19.61 -12.03
C THR A 55 0.63 18.14 -12.24
N LYS A 56 1.78 17.63 -11.78
CA LYS A 56 2.21 16.26 -12.08
C LYS A 56 2.91 15.58 -10.91
N PHE A 57 2.53 14.33 -10.62
CA PHE A 57 3.15 13.56 -9.55
C PHE A 57 3.22 12.06 -9.86
N ASN A 58 4.18 11.39 -9.24
CA ASN A 58 4.21 9.94 -9.12
C ASN A 58 3.56 9.52 -7.79
N TRP A 59 2.59 8.63 -7.85
CA TRP A 59 2.03 8.05 -6.65
C TRP A 59 2.99 6.98 -6.09
N VAL A 60 3.33 7.10 -4.80
CA VAL A 60 4.27 6.21 -4.11
C VAL A 60 3.53 5.16 -3.28
N GLY A 61 2.43 5.55 -2.65
CA GLY A 61 1.66 4.66 -1.79
C GLY A 61 0.84 5.46 -0.78
N ARG A 62 0.19 4.76 0.16
CA ARG A 62 -0.57 5.43 1.21
C ARG A 62 0.21 5.56 2.49
N SER A 63 0.15 6.74 3.09
CA SER A 63 0.67 7.01 4.42
C SER A 63 0.08 6.02 5.43
N GLY A 64 0.93 5.46 6.30
CA GLY A 64 0.54 4.43 7.27
C GLY A 64 0.56 3.00 6.75
N PHE A 65 0.73 2.78 5.43
CA PHE A 65 0.90 1.43 4.88
C PHE A 65 2.30 1.16 4.33
N ILE A 66 3.11 2.19 4.10
CA ILE A 66 4.52 2.03 3.72
C ILE A 66 5.25 1.26 4.83
N ILE A 67 5.90 0.17 4.46
CA ILE A 67 6.69 -0.67 5.35
C ILE A 67 8.14 -0.20 5.29
N ASN A 68 8.73 0.14 6.44
CA ASN A 68 10.15 0.47 6.53
C ASN A 68 10.92 -0.72 7.10
N SER A 69 11.49 -1.53 6.23
CA SER A 69 12.24 -2.74 6.60
C SER A 69 13.71 -2.59 6.28
N GLY A 70 14.55 -2.56 7.31
CA GLY A 70 15.99 -2.38 7.16
C GLY A 70 16.39 -1.05 6.51
N GLY A 71 15.64 0.03 6.76
CA GLY A 71 15.86 1.36 6.17
C GLY A 71 15.31 1.52 4.75
N ILE A 72 14.76 0.46 4.16
CA ILE A 72 14.17 0.52 2.81
C ILE A 72 12.65 0.64 2.94
N LYS A 73 12.08 1.62 2.23
CA LYS A 73 10.63 1.82 2.18
C LYS A 73 10.00 0.95 1.09
N PHE A 74 9.05 0.11 1.47
CA PHE A 74 8.30 -0.76 0.57
C PHE A 74 6.83 -0.37 0.52
N ASN A 75 6.29 -0.27 -0.69
CA ASN A 75 4.85 -0.17 -0.88
C ASN A 75 4.26 -1.58 -0.93
N PRO A 76 3.39 -1.96 0.04
CA PRO A 76 2.75 -3.27 0.07
C PRO A 76 1.99 -3.62 -1.21
N GLU A 77 1.30 -2.64 -1.80
CA GLU A 77 0.47 -2.85 -2.98
C GLU A 77 1.29 -3.25 -4.22
N ASN A 78 2.55 -2.79 -4.33
CA ASN A 78 3.45 -3.22 -5.40
C ASN A 78 3.84 -4.69 -5.25
N ILE A 79 4.08 -5.15 -4.03
CA ILE A 79 4.39 -6.55 -3.73
C ILE A 79 3.15 -7.41 -3.99
N GLU A 80 1.98 -6.96 -3.56
CA GLU A 80 0.70 -7.63 -3.79
C GLU A 80 0.39 -7.78 -5.28
N LYS A 81 0.61 -6.72 -6.06
CA LYS A 81 0.43 -6.76 -7.52
C LYS A 81 1.26 -7.85 -8.18
N THR A 82 2.51 -8.04 -7.75
CA THR A 82 3.36 -9.12 -8.27
C THR A 82 2.82 -10.48 -7.86
N LEU A 83 2.44 -10.66 -6.59
CA LEU A 83 1.98 -11.93 -6.06
C LEU A 83 0.55 -12.29 -6.50
N SER A 84 -0.29 -11.33 -6.88
CA SER A 84 -1.67 -11.58 -7.33
C SER A 84 -1.74 -12.42 -8.61
N ASN A 85 -0.66 -12.50 -9.37
CA ASN A 85 -0.55 -13.40 -10.52
C ASN A 85 -0.48 -14.89 -10.11
N TYR A 86 -0.21 -15.20 -8.85
CA TYR A 86 0.04 -16.54 -8.34
C TYR A 86 -0.97 -17.00 -7.29
N TYR A 87 -1.65 -16.06 -6.63
CA TYR A 87 -2.65 -16.35 -5.60
C TYR A 87 -4.02 -15.82 -6.01
N THR A 88 -5.00 -16.70 -6.00
CA THR A 88 -6.42 -16.36 -6.24
C THR A 88 -7.15 -16.00 -4.95
N GLN A 89 -6.63 -16.43 -3.82
CA GLN A 89 -7.18 -16.13 -2.49
C GLN A 89 -6.88 -14.67 -2.10
N PRO A 90 -7.80 -13.99 -1.41
CA PRO A 90 -7.52 -12.66 -0.88
C PRO A 90 -6.34 -12.69 0.09
N PHE A 91 -5.39 -11.80 -0.13
CA PHE A 91 -4.25 -11.61 0.75
C PHE A 91 -3.84 -10.14 0.76
N ILE A 92 -3.09 -9.76 1.78
CA ILE A 92 -2.40 -8.47 1.84
C ILE A 92 -0.96 -8.65 2.30
N ILE A 93 -0.13 -7.69 1.94
CA ILE A 93 1.20 -7.51 2.51
C ILE A 93 1.08 -6.51 3.67
N SER A 94 1.70 -6.85 4.78
CA SER A 94 1.73 -6.05 6.00
C SER A 94 3.11 -6.15 6.66
N SER A 95 3.23 -5.60 7.85
CA SER A 95 4.45 -5.68 8.65
C SER A 95 4.15 -6.01 10.10
N VAL A 96 5.15 -6.62 10.75
CA VAL A 96 5.21 -6.77 12.22
C VAL A 96 6.57 -6.26 12.72
N PRO A 97 6.69 -5.87 13.99
CA PRO A 97 7.95 -5.42 14.56
C PRO A 97 9.05 -6.47 14.44
N ASP A 98 10.27 -6.02 14.16
CA ASP A 98 11.46 -6.86 14.08
C ASP A 98 12.64 -6.13 14.73
N SER A 99 13.41 -6.81 15.57
CA SER A 99 14.50 -6.21 16.36
C SER A 99 15.67 -5.73 15.50
N ILE A 100 15.86 -6.30 14.30
CA ILE A 100 16.98 -5.98 13.41
C ILE A 100 16.53 -5.02 12.31
N LEU A 101 15.35 -5.29 11.72
CA LEU A 101 14.86 -4.56 10.55
C LEU A 101 13.94 -3.38 10.91
N GLY A 102 13.58 -3.22 12.19
CA GLY A 102 12.52 -2.32 12.64
C GLY A 102 11.13 -2.89 12.32
N GLU A 103 10.85 -3.13 11.05
CA GLU A 103 9.67 -3.87 10.59
C GLU A 103 10.09 -4.98 9.63
N LYS A 104 9.50 -6.17 9.75
CA LYS A 104 9.64 -7.22 8.75
C LYS A 104 8.38 -7.37 7.93
N ILE A 105 8.55 -7.59 6.64
CA ILE A 105 7.45 -7.80 5.70
C ILE A 105 6.81 -9.17 5.97
N VAL A 106 5.48 -9.20 6.05
CA VAL A 106 4.69 -10.41 6.22
C VAL A 106 3.57 -10.45 5.19
N VAL A 107 3.11 -11.66 4.85
CA VAL A 107 1.89 -11.85 4.05
C VAL A 107 0.79 -12.39 4.95
N VAL A 108 -0.41 -11.86 4.79
CA VAL A 108 -1.60 -12.29 5.51
C VAL A 108 -2.62 -12.79 4.49
N PHE A 109 -3.07 -14.03 4.62
CA PHE A 109 -4.12 -14.62 3.78
C PHE A 109 -5.45 -14.65 4.51
N GLU A 110 -6.53 -14.40 3.77
CA GLU A 110 -7.87 -14.70 4.22
C GLU A 110 -8.11 -16.22 4.05
N LYS A 111 -8.23 -16.92 5.16
CA LYS A 111 -8.29 -18.39 5.27
C LYS A 111 -6.94 -19.07 4.97
N LYS A 112 -6.84 -20.30 5.43
CA LYS A 112 -5.66 -21.16 5.15
C LYS A 112 -5.70 -21.61 3.70
N ILE A 113 -4.58 -21.51 3.01
CA ILE A 113 -4.43 -21.98 1.63
C ILE A 113 -3.79 -23.37 1.61
N PRO A 114 -4.19 -24.27 0.68
CA PRO A 114 -3.65 -25.63 0.60
C PRO A 114 -2.19 -25.69 0.12
N ALA A 115 -1.77 -24.71 -0.69
CA ALA A 115 -0.42 -24.66 -1.27
C ALA A 115 0.58 -24.04 -0.28
N GLU A 116 1.87 -24.37 -0.46
CA GLU A 116 2.95 -23.69 0.27
C GLU A 116 3.01 -22.21 -0.13
N PRO A 117 2.65 -21.26 0.78
CA PRO A 117 2.60 -19.83 0.44
C PRO A 117 3.96 -19.30 -0.02
N LYS A 118 5.05 -19.86 0.48
CA LYS A 118 6.41 -19.40 0.21
C LYS A 118 6.90 -19.74 -1.20
N LYS A 119 6.23 -20.64 -1.91
CA LYS A 119 6.64 -21.10 -3.25
C LYS A 119 6.86 -19.95 -4.24
N PHE A 120 6.00 -18.93 -4.19
CA PHE A 120 6.05 -17.84 -5.15
C PHE A 120 6.83 -16.61 -4.66
N PHE A 121 7.42 -16.63 -3.46
CA PHE A 121 8.23 -15.52 -2.96
C PHE A 121 9.53 -15.33 -3.76
N SER A 122 9.98 -16.36 -4.49
CA SER A 122 11.11 -16.26 -5.41
C SER A 122 10.88 -15.25 -6.55
N GLN A 123 9.63 -14.96 -6.89
CA GLN A 123 9.26 -13.95 -7.90
C GLN A 123 9.47 -12.51 -7.43
N LEU A 124 9.71 -12.32 -6.13
CA LEU A 124 10.00 -11.03 -5.52
C LEU A 124 11.51 -10.83 -5.36
N ASN A 125 11.94 -9.58 -5.41
CA ASN A 125 13.29 -9.22 -5.00
C ASN A 125 13.56 -9.68 -3.56
N LYS A 126 14.80 -10.05 -3.24
CA LYS A 126 15.20 -10.62 -1.95
C LYS A 126 14.67 -9.82 -0.75
N HIS A 127 14.72 -8.50 -0.82
CA HIS A 127 14.30 -7.60 0.26
C HIS A 127 12.77 -7.42 0.35
N GLN A 128 12.02 -7.75 -0.69
CA GLN A 128 10.55 -7.69 -0.72
C GLN A 128 9.87 -8.97 -0.25
N ARG A 129 10.64 -10.06 -0.08
CA ARG A 129 10.09 -11.37 0.28
C ARG A 129 9.54 -11.37 1.70
N PRO A 130 8.26 -11.73 1.88
CA PRO A 130 7.68 -11.89 3.21
C PRO A 130 8.49 -12.90 4.04
N LYS A 131 8.74 -12.56 5.28
CA LYS A 131 9.48 -13.41 6.22
C LYS A 131 8.57 -14.39 6.93
N GLU A 132 7.30 -14.00 7.14
CA GLU A 132 6.30 -14.82 7.81
C GLU A 132 4.97 -14.79 7.05
N VAL A 133 4.17 -15.82 7.32
CA VAL A 133 2.85 -16.02 6.72
C VAL A 133 1.82 -16.10 7.85
N PHE A 134 0.79 -15.28 7.78
CA PHE A 134 -0.33 -15.30 8.70
C PHE A 134 -1.61 -15.70 7.98
N PHE A 135 -2.52 -16.32 8.74
CA PHE A 135 -3.85 -16.67 8.27
C PHE A 135 -4.90 -16.08 9.22
N LEU A 136 -5.86 -15.37 8.65
CA LEU A 136 -7.04 -14.89 9.36
C LEU A 136 -8.27 -15.59 8.78
N THR A 137 -9.23 -15.89 9.62
CA THR A 137 -10.46 -16.60 9.20
C THR A 137 -11.26 -15.77 8.19
N LYS A 138 -11.29 -14.45 8.40
CA LYS A 138 -11.98 -13.49 7.55
C LYS A 138 -11.30 -12.13 7.63
N PHE A 139 -11.26 -11.42 6.51
CA PHE A 139 -10.85 -10.02 6.48
C PHE A 139 -12.05 -9.11 6.75
N GLU A 140 -11.87 -8.13 7.60
CA GLU A 140 -12.81 -7.04 7.71
C GLU A 140 -12.77 -6.18 6.44
N ARG A 141 -13.95 -5.71 6.02
CA ARG A 141 -14.12 -4.86 4.85
C ARG A 141 -14.98 -3.66 5.20
N THR A 142 -14.57 -2.50 4.70
CA THR A 142 -15.33 -1.26 4.79
C THR A 142 -15.70 -0.84 3.36
N ASN A 143 -16.98 -0.69 3.07
CA ASN A 143 -17.49 -0.39 1.73
C ASN A 143 -16.93 -1.35 0.63
N GLY A 144 -16.88 -2.65 0.93
CA GLY A 144 -16.37 -3.69 0.03
C GLY A 144 -14.84 -3.78 -0.08
N LYS A 145 -14.09 -2.82 0.47
CA LYS A 145 -12.62 -2.81 0.46
C LYS A 145 -12.05 -3.41 1.73
N ILE A 146 -10.95 -4.14 1.60
CA ILE A 146 -10.24 -4.75 2.73
C ILE A 146 -9.74 -3.65 3.68
N ASN A 147 -10.10 -3.77 4.96
CA ASN A 147 -9.62 -2.87 6.03
C ASN A 147 -8.22 -3.31 6.49
N ARG A 148 -7.19 -2.72 5.88
CA ARG A 148 -5.79 -3.04 6.18
C ARG A 148 -5.40 -2.75 7.62
N GLN A 149 -5.98 -1.68 8.21
CA GLN A 149 -5.68 -1.27 9.59
C GLN A 149 -6.15 -2.35 10.58
N SER A 150 -7.36 -2.85 10.42
CA SER A 150 -7.91 -3.92 11.25
C SER A 150 -7.07 -5.20 11.14
N ILE A 151 -6.65 -5.56 9.93
CA ILE A 151 -5.79 -6.74 9.73
C ILE A 151 -4.44 -6.54 10.41
N LYS A 152 -3.80 -5.37 10.25
CA LYS A 152 -2.52 -5.07 10.90
C LYS A 152 -2.65 -5.19 12.42
N SER A 153 -3.69 -4.63 13.02
CA SER A 153 -3.96 -4.76 14.47
C SER A 153 -4.18 -6.21 14.89
N GLY A 154 -4.95 -6.96 14.10
CA GLY A 154 -5.24 -8.38 14.38
C GLY A 154 -4.00 -9.28 14.37
N ILE A 155 -3.07 -9.07 13.44
CA ILE A 155 -1.82 -9.85 13.40
C ILE A 155 -0.85 -9.40 14.49
N LEU A 156 -0.80 -8.12 14.85
CA LEU A 156 0.05 -7.61 15.94
C LEU A 156 -0.35 -8.25 17.27
N ASN A 157 -1.63 -8.33 17.60
CA ASN A 157 -2.11 -8.98 18.80
C ASN A 157 -1.69 -10.46 18.86
N LYS A 158 -1.83 -11.20 17.75
CA LYS A 158 -1.37 -12.60 17.65
C LYS A 158 0.15 -12.73 17.77
N TYR A 159 0.89 -11.81 17.18
CA TYR A 159 2.35 -11.80 17.20
C TYR A 159 2.91 -11.54 18.59
N THR A 160 2.26 -10.68 19.38
CA THR A 160 2.66 -10.34 20.75
C THR A 160 2.31 -11.44 21.76
N LEU A 161 1.18 -12.15 21.53
CA LEU A 161 0.74 -13.25 22.41
C LEU A 161 1.48 -14.57 22.16
N GLY A 162 2.20 -14.70 21.04
CA GLY A 162 2.95 -15.91 20.67
C GLY A 162 4.46 -15.84 20.94
N LYS A 163 4.90 -14.80 21.65
CA LYS A 163 6.25 -14.64 22.20
C LYS A 163 6.19 -14.72 23.70
#